data_f3d1343f2809726698600a069cca1516
#
_entry.id   f3d1343f2809726698600a069cca1516
#
_cell.length_a   1.000
_cell.length_b   1.000
_cell.length_c   1.000
_cell.angle_alpha   90.00
_cell.angle_beta   90.00
_cell.angle_gamma   90.00
#
_symmetry.space_group_name_H-M   'P 1'
#
loop_
_entity.id
_entity.type
_entity.pdbx_description
1 polymer ?
#
loop_
_entity_poly.entity_id
_entity_poly.type
_entity_poly.pdbx_seq_one_letter_code
_entity_poly.pdbx_strand_id
1 'polypeptide(L)'
;MKKVVKLCGSSLANAEQFQKVGDIIRSDESRRYVVPSAPGKRFDEDIKVTDMLYGCYDAASKGEDITEKINAIKARYYEIIKGLGLSLSLEEEFKKIDEDFRAQAGIQYAASRGEFLNGKIMAAYLGYDFVDAASVIRFDKAGNLEAEETNKLLSKKLSKSQHAVIPGFYGACADGTVKTFSRGGSDVTGSLVAKAIHADIYENWTDVSGFLVTDPRIVHNPEPIEAITYRELRELSYMGATVLHEDAIFPVRKEGIPINIRNTNSPEDKGTLIVESTCKKPKFTITGIAGKKGFCSINIEKSMMNSEIGFGRKVLQVFEDQGISFEHVPSGIDTMTVYVHQDEFEEKEQQVIAGIHRLVQPDFVEMESDLALIAVVGRGMKSQRGTAGRIFSALAHANVNVKMIDQGSSELNIIIGVENRDFEKAVRAIYDIFVLTRI
;
A
#
# COMPACT_ATOMS: atom_id res chain seq x y z
N MET A 1 20.15 -19.52 -2.63
CA MET A 1 19.17 -18.46 -2.26
C MET A 1 18.53 -17.91 -3.51
N LYS A 2 17.22 -17.68 -3.51
CA LYS A 2 16.47 -17.09 -4.63
C LYS A 2 15.76 -15.84 -4.14
N LYS A 3 16.02 -14.71 -4.79
CA LYS A 3 15.35 -13.44 -4.50
C LYS A 3 14.50 -12.99 -5.68
N VAL A 4 13.34 -12.44 -5.35
CA VAL A 4 12.53 -11.67 -6.29
C VAL A 4 12.76 -10.19 -6.00
N VAL A 5 12.94 -9.40 -7.03
CA VAL A 5 13.20 -7.96 -6.96
C VAL A 5 12.09 -7.24 -7.67
N LYS A 6 11.23 -6.53 -6.95
CA LYS A 6 10.27 -5.61 -7.57
C LYS A 6 10.84 -4.20 -7.53
N LEU A 7 10.63 -3.48 -8.61
CA LEU A 7 11.13 -2.12 -8.81
C LEU A 7 9.96 -1.16 -9.03
N CYS A 8 9.92 -0.08 -8.25
CA CYS A 8 8.88 0.94 -8.43
C CYS A 8 9.17 1.84 -9.65
N GLY A 9 8.16 2.59 -10.08
CA GLY A 9 8.28 3.46 -11.24
C GLY A 9 9.30 4.58 -11.08
N SER A 10 9.46 5.17 -9.88
CA SER A 10 10.48 6.19 -9.58
C SER A 10 11.89 5.64 -9.75
N SER A 11 12.11 4.36 -9.41
CA SER A 11 13.40 3.67 -9.62
C SER A 11 13.69 3.32 -11.08
N LEU A 12 12.77 3.59 -12.00
CA LEU A 12 12.86 3.26 -13.43
C LEU A 12 12.50 4.47 -14.32
N ALA A 13 12.55 5.68 -13.79
CA ALA A 13 12.07 6.88 -14.47
C ALA A 13 12.94 7.31 -15.66
N ASN A 14 14.22 6.98 -15.67
CA ASN A 14 15.20 7.33 -16.69
C ASN A 14 16.38 6.34 -16.73
N ALA A 15 17.32 6.54 -17.66
CA ALA A 15 18.47 5.66 -17.83
C ALA A 15 19.40 5.61 -16.60
N GLU A 16 19.59 6.74 -15.89
CA GLU A 16 20.41 6.78 -14.67
C GLU A 16 19.84 5.88 -13.57
N GLN A 17 18.52 5.95 -13.37
CA GLN A 17 17.84 5.08 -12.41
C GLN A 17 17.94 3.59 -12.82
N PHE A 18 17.81 3.30 -14.12
CA PHE A 18 18.02 1.95 -14.63
C PHE A 18 19.44 1.43 -14.37
N GLN A 19 20.47 2.28 -14.52
CA GLN A 19 21.84 1.90 -14.23
C GLN A 19 22.02 1.55 -12.75
N LYS A 20 21.52 2.40 -11.82
CA LYS A 20 21.53 2.11 -10.37
C LYS A 20 20.85 0.77 -10.07
N VAL A 21 19.69 0.54 -10.64
CA VAL A 21 18.96 -0.73 -10.49
C VAL A 21 19.76 -1.90 -11.04
N GLY A 22 20.38 -1.76 -12.21
CA GLY A 22 21.22 -2.80 -12.80
C GLY A 22 22.39 -3.17 -11.90
N ASP A 23 23.05 -2.19 -11.31
CA ASP A 23 24.14 -2.40 -10.36
C ASP A 23 23.65 -3.11 -9.09
N ILE A 24 22.49 -2.70 -8.56
CA ILE A 24 21.84 -3.38 -7.43
C ILE A 24 21.59 -4.85 -7.77
N ILE A 25 21.00 -5.16 -8.93
CA ILE A 25 20.68 -6.53 -9.32
C ILE A 25 21.93 -7.36 -9.50
N ARG A 26 22.95 -6.84 -10.19
CA ARG A 26 24.23 -7.51 -10.47
C ARG A 26 25.09 -7.69 -9.21
N SER A 27 24.91 -6.87 -8.18
CA SER A 27 25.67 -6.99 -6.92
C SER A 27 25.33 -8.24 -6.10
N ASP A 28 24.25 -8.98 -6.46
CA ASP A 28 23.83 -10.18 -5.74
C ASP A 28 23.21 -11.20 -6.72
N GLU A 29 23.94 -12.25 -7.02
CA GLU A 29 23.52 -13.32 -7.94
C GLU A 29 22.24 -14.05 -7.53
N SER A 30 21.79 -13.89 -6.29
CA SER A 30 20.51 -14.45 -5.84
C SER A 30 19.30 -13.66 -6.33
N ARG A 31 19.47 -12.43 -6.86
CA ARG A 31 18.43 -11.57 -7.46
C ARG A 31 18.09 -11.99 -8.88
N ARG A 32 17.41 -13.12 -8.99
CA ARG A 32 17.20 -13.82 -10.26
C ARG A 32 15.95 -13.42 -11.00
N TYR A 33 14.93 -12.97 -10.31
CA TYR A 33 13.62 -12.66 -10.88
C TYR A 33 13.26 -11.21 -10.60
N VAL A 34 13.04 -10.46 -11.67
CA VAL A 34 12.86 -9.00 -11.61
C VAL A 34 11.47 -8.64 -12.08
N VAL A 35 10.77 -7.82 -11.31
CA VAL A 35 9.42 -7.33 -11.63
C VAL A 35 9.44 -5.81 -11.72
N PRO A 36 9.63 -5.25 -12.93
CA PRO A 36 9.62 -3.82 -13.13
C PRO A 36 8.21 -3.26 -13.22
N SER A 37 8.01 -2.04 -12.68
CA SER A 37 6.87 -1.19 -12.98
C SER A 37 7.11 -0.37 -14.25
N ALA A 38 6.10 0.35 -14.74
CA ALA A 38 6.25 1.36 -15.79
C ALA A 38 7.16 2.51 -15.33
N PRO A 39 7.81 3.27 -16.24
CA PRO A 39 8.60 4.42 -15.87
C PRO A 39 7.78 5.48 -15.12
N GLY A 40 8.26 5.89 -13.95
CA GLY A 40 7.65 6.94 -13.15
C GLY A 40 7.97 8.34 -13.65
N LYS A 41 7.72 9.34 -12.79
CA LYS A 41 8.12 10.73 -13.03
C LYS A 41 9.63 10.88 -12.92
N ARG A 42 10.23 11.71 -13.79
CA ARG A 42 11.64 12.10 -13.75
C ARG A 42 11.89 13.27 -12.79
N PHE A 43 10.86 14.11 -12.59
CA PHE A 43 10.81 15.27 -11.71
C PHE A 43 9.33 15.54 -11.32
N ASP A 44 9.07 16.43 -10.39
CA ASP A 44 7.73 16.58 -9.74
C ASP A 44 6.62 16.95 -10.73
N GLU A 45 6.88 17.80 -11.73
CA GLU A 45 5.91 18.23 -12.73
C GLU A 45 5.76 17.27 -13.92
N ASP A 46 6.59 16.19 -13.97
CA ASP A 46 6.55 15.22 -15.06
C ASP A 46 5.28 14.36 -15.00
N ILE A 47 4.93 13.76 -16.13
CA ILE A 47 3.78 12.86 -16.27
C ILE A 47 4.27 11.41 -16.24
N LYS A 48 3.62 10.55 -15.46
CA LYS A 48 3.89 9.11 -15.47
C LYS A 48 3.54 8.52 -16.83
N VAL A 49 4.32 7.56 -17.29
CA VAL A 49 4.05 6.88 -18.57
C VAL A 49 2.67 6.21 -18.58
N THR A 50 2.21 5.67 -17.45
CA THR A 50 0.88 5.08 -17.33
C THR A 50 -0.23 6.13 -17.58
N ASP A 51 -0.06 7.36 -17.07
CA ASP A 51 -1.01 8.46 -17.29
C ASP A 51 -0.98 8.94 -18.75
N MET A 52 0.20 8.94 -19.38
CA MET A 52 0.33 9.22 -20.82
C MET A 52 -0.40 8.17 -21.66
N LEU A 53 -0.31 6.89 -21.30
CA LEU A 53 -1.01 5.80 -21.98
C LEU A 53 -2.54 5.91 -21.82
N TYR A 54 -3.03 6.23 -20.64
CA TYR A 54 -4.45 6.50 -20.41
C TYR A 54 -4.95 7.66 -21.27
N GLY A 55 -4.25 8.79 -21.27
CA GLY A 55 -4.62 9.97 -22.06
C GLY A 55 -4.53 9.74 -23.56
N CYS A 56 -3.62 8.87 -24.01
CA CYS A 56 -3.51 8.47 -25.41
C CYS A 56 -4.69 7.56 -25.83
N TYR A 57 -5.03 6.58 -24.99
CA TYR A 57 -6.16 5.68 -25.25
C TYR A 57 -7.51 6.41 -25.22
N ASP A 58 -7.70 7.34 -24.26
CA ASP A 58 -8.90 8.17 -24.19
C ASP A 58 -9.10 8.99 -25.48
N ALA A 59 -8.04 9.61 -26.00
CA ALA A 59 -8.08 10.31 -27.30
C ALA A 59 -8.43 9.36 -28.46
N ALA A 60 -7.82 8.17 -28.52
CA ALA A 60 -8.16 7.16 -29.53
C ALA A 60 -9.62 6.73 -29.46
N SER A 61 -10.19 6.59 -28.24
CA SER A 61 -11.59 6.23 -28.03
C SER A 61 -12.58 7.28 -28.54
N LYS A 62 -12.14 8.54 -28.61
CA LYS A 62 -12.89 9.68 -29.15
C LYS A 62 -12.69 9.86 -30.66
N GLY A 63 -11.86 9.03 -31.30
CA GLY A 63 -11.52 9.14 -32.72
C GLY A 63 -10.54 10.26 -33.05
N GLU A 64 -9.84 10.80 -32.04
CA GLU A 64 -8.82 11.82 -32.22
C GLU A 64 -7.51 11.22 -32.80
N ASP A 65 -6.70 12.06 -33.44
CA ASP A 65 -5.36 11.62 -33.84
C ASP A 65 -4.45 11.50 -32.63
N ILE A 66 -3.88 10.30 -32.44
CA ILE A 66 -3.02 9.97 -31.31
C ILE A 66 -1.53 9.97 -31.68
N THR A 67 -1.17 10.35 -32.89
CA THR A 67 0.21 10.26 -33.43
C THR A 67 1.21 11.01 -32.53
N GLU A 68 0.92 12.23 -32.13
CA GLU A 68 1.80 13.00 -31.25
C GLU A 68 1.92 12.38 -29.85
N LYS A 69 0.81 11.88 -29.28
CA LYS A 69 0.79 11.22 -27.97
C LYS A 69 1.60 9.92 -27.96
N ILE A 70 1.45 9.10 -28.97
CA ILE A 70 2.25 7.87 -29.16
C ILE A 70 3.74 8.22 -29.30
N ASN A 71 4.08 9.22 -30.12
CA ASN A 71 5.45 9.66 -30.31
C ASN A 71 6.08 10.20 -29.01
N ALA A 72 5.32 10.90 -28.18
CA ALA A 72 5.79 11.36 -26.87
C ALA A 72 6.10 10.18 -25.92
N ILE A 73 5.23 9.17 -25.88
CA ILE A 73 5.47 7.93 -25.10
C ILE A 73 6.70 7.19 -25.65
N LYS A 74 6.79 7.05 -26.96
CA LYS A 74 7.91 6.42 -27.64
C LYS A 74 9.24 7.12 -27.31
N ALA A 75 9.27 8.44 -27.34
CA ALA A 75 10.44 9.23 -26.99
C ALA A 75 10.96 8.92 -25.58
N ARG A 76 10.05 8.76 -24.58
CA ARG A 76 10.42 8.39 -23.21
C ARG A 76 11.18 7.05 -23.14
N TYR A 77 10.73 6.05 -23.88
CA TYR A 77 11.39 4.73 -23.87
C TYR A 77 12.70 4.75 -24.65
N TYR A 78 12.76 5.43 -25.80
CA TYR A 78 14.00 5.54 -26.57
C TYR A 78 15.07 6.40 -25.89
N GLU A 79 14.68 7.39 -25.08
CA GLU A 79 15.61 8.11 -24.20
C GLU A 79 16.30 7.14 -23.21
N ILE A 80 15.52 6.23 -22.60
CA ILE A 80 16.05 5.20 -21.69
C ILE A 80 16.96 4.23 -22.46
N ILE A 81 16.50 3.68 -23.59
CA ILE A 81 17.27 2.73 -24.43
C ILE A 81 18.60 3.34 -24.86
N LYS A 82 18.58 4.60 -25.34
CA LYS A 82 19.77 5.35 -25.77
C LYS A 82 20.72 5.59 -24.61
N GLY A 83 20.21 6.02 -23.46
CA GLY A 83 21.02 6.29 -22.26
C GLY A 83 21.66 5.03 -21.67
N LEU A 84 21.08 3.85 -21.91
CA LEU A 84 21.63 2.55 -21.54
C LEU A 84 22.56 1.96 -22.60
N GLY A 85 22.71 2.59 -23.77
CA GLY A 85 23.53 2.09 -24.89
C GLY A 85 23.01 0.79 -25.50
N LEU A 86 21.69 0.53 -25.44
CA LEU A 86 21.09 -0.70 -25.95
C LEU A 86 20.79 -0.61 -27.45
N SER A 87 20.99 -1.73 -28.16
CA SER A 87 20.58 -1.88 -29.57
C SER A 87 19.18 -2.47 -29.70
N LEU A 88 18.27 -2.16 -28.75
CA LEU A 88 16.90 -2.63 -28.73
C LEU A 88 16.00 -1.70 -29.57
N SER A 89 15.19 -2.29 -30.46
CA SER A 89 14.11 -1.58 -31.14
C SER A 89 12.76 -2.02 -30.55
N LEU A 90 11.87 -1.06 -30.33
CA LEU A 90 10.48 -1.26 -29.89
C LEU A 90 9.48 -0.82 -30.96
N GLU A 91 9.93 -0.70 -32.24
CA GLU A 91 9.09 -0.21 -33.34
C GLU A 91 7.86 -1.10 -33.58
N GLU A 92 8.07 -2.42 -33.59
CA GLU A 92 6.97 -3.38 -33.80
C GLU A 92 5.95 -3.32 -32.63
N GLU A 93 6.44 -3.15 -31.39
CA GLU A 93 5.58 -3.00 -30.22
C GLU A 93 4.76 -1.71 -30.31
N PHE A 94 5.37 -0.59 -30.66
CA PHE A 94 4.66 0.68 -30.78
C PHE A 94 3.66 0.67 -31.96
N LYS A 95 4.02 0.04 -33.08
CA LYS A 95 3.08 -0.16 -34.18
C LYS A 95 1.85 -0.96 -33.72
N LYS A 96 2.08 -2.07 -33.04
CA LYS A 96 1.00 -2.89 -32.49
C LYS A 96 0.14 -2.12 -31.48
N ILE A 97 0.76 -1.33 -30.58
CA ILE A 97 0.03 -0.49 -29.63
C ILE A 97 -0.85 0.56 -30.32
N ASP A 98 -0.34 1.23 -31.38
CA ASP A 98 -1.12 2.19 -32.15
C ASP A 98 -2.34 1.52 -32.79
N GLU A 99 -2.12 0.38 -33.47
CA GLU A 99 -3.19 -0.42 -34.06
C GLU A 99 -4.25 -0.84 -33.03
N ASP A 100 -3.82 -1.37 -31.89
CA ASP A 100 -4.70 -1.86 -30.83
C ASP A 100 -5.47 -0.71 -30.14
N PHE A 101 -4.86 0.47 -29.99
CA PHE A 101 -5.55 1.64 -29.44
C PHE A 101 -6.65 2.13 -30.39
N ARG A 102 -6.37 2.19 -31.68
CA ARG A 102 -7.36 2.54 -32.71
C ARG A 102 -8.46 1.47 -32.85
N ALA A 103 -8.12 0.20 -32.59
CA ALA A 103 -9.08 -0.91 -32.56
C ALA A 103 -9.85 -1.04 -31.21
N GLN A 104 -9.66 -0.12 -30.25
CA GLN A 104 -10.33 -0.10 -28.96
C GLN A 104 -10.09 -1.38 -28.11
N ALA A 105 -8.83 -1.81 -28.02
CA ALA A 105 -8.43 -3.02 -27.27
C ALA A 105 -8.68 -2.96 -25.74
N GLY A 106 -9.10 -1.83 -25.21
CA GLY A 106 -9.48 -1.64 -23.81
C GLY A 106 -8.46 -0.85 -22.99
N ILE A 107 -8.97 -0.13 -22.01
CA ILE A 107 -8.17 0.76 -21.15
C ILE A 107 -7.14 -0.01 -20.30
N GLN A 108 -7.46 -1.25 -19.89
CA GLN A 108 -6.54 -2.10 -19.14
C GLN A 108 -5.39 -2.61 -20.01
N TYR A 109 -5.66 -2.90 -21.27
CA TYR A 109 -4.60 -3.18 -22.25
C TYR A 109 -3.67 -1.98 -22.38
N ALA A 110 -4.22 -0.79 -22.58
CA ALA A 110 -3.42 0.43 -22.70
C ALA A 110 -2.52 0.65 -21.49
N ALA A 111 -3.07 0.59 -20.29
CA ALA A 111 -2.32 0.74 -19.04
C ALA A 111 -1.16 -0.26 -18.92
N SER A 112 -1.40 -1.52 -19.26
CA SER A 112 -0.40 -2.60 -19.16
C SER A 112 0.82 -2.42 -20.06
N ARG A 113 0.71 -1.61 -21.12
CA ARG A 113 1.82 -1.41 -22.08
C ARG A 113 3.01 -0.71 -21.46
N GLY A 114 2.78 0.07 -20.39
CA GLY A 114 3.84 0.72 -19.63
C GLY A 114 4.84 -0.30 -19.06
N GLU A 115 4.36 -1.23 -18.30
CA GLU A 115 5.17 -2.30 -17.69
C GLU A 115 5.70 -3.28 -18.75
N PHE A 116 4.89 -3.60 -19.76
CA PHE A 116 5.31 -4.49 -20.85
C PHE A 116 6.56 -3.97 -21.57
N LEU A 117 6.54 -2.70 -22.03
CA LEU A 117 7.67 -2.09 -22.71
C LEU A 117 8.89 -1.95 -21.79
N ASN A 118 8.65 -1.53 -20.56
CA ASN A 118 9.72 -1.38 -19.56
C ASN A 118 10.35 -2.73 -19.19
N GLY A 119 9.56 -3.78 -19.13
CA GLY A 119 10.03 -5.15 -18.91
C GLY A 119 10.94 -5.64 -20.04
N LYS A 120 10.63 -5.31 -21.30
CA LYS A 120 11.49 -5.65 -22.45
C LYS A 120 12.85 -4.93 -22.38
N ILE A 121 12.84 -3.64 -22.02
CA ILE A 121 14.10 -2.89 -21.82
C ILE A 121 14.90 -3.49 -20.67
N MET A 122 14.28 -3.78 -19.55
CA MET A 122 14.95 -4.37 -18.38
C MET A 122 15.54 -5.75 -18.72
N ALA A 123 14.81 -6.59 -19.45
CA ALA A 123 15.30 -7.90 -19.87
C ALA A 123 16.52 -7.78 -20.80
N ALA A 124 16.47 -6.87 -21.78
CA ALA A 124 17.59 -6.61 -22.67
C ALA A 124 18.82 -6.03 -21.92
N TYR A 125 18.59 -5.12 -20.95
CA TYR A 125 19.66 -4.49 -20.18
C TYR A 125 20.38 -5.46 -19.23
N LEU A 126 19.63 -6.40 -18.64
CA LEU A 126 20.19 -7.41 -17.73
C LEU A 126 20.69 -8.66 -18.48
N GLY A 127 20.26 -8.91 -19.71
CA GLY A 127 20.49 -10.17 -20.42
C GLY A 127 19.63 -11.31 -19.84
N TYR A 128 18.45 -11.02 -19.30
CA TYR A 128 17.54 -11.98 -18.69
C TYR A 128 16.41 -12.38 -19.65
N ASP A 129 15.80 -13.53 -19.41
CA ASP A 129 14.63 -13.97 -20.18
C ASP A 129 13.44 -13.03 -19.93
N PHE A 130 12.79 -12.58 -20.99
CA PHE A 130 11.53 -11.85 -20.89
C PHE A 130 10.35 -12.84 -20.79
N VAL A 131 9.53 -12.70 -19.76
CA VAL A 131 8.31 -13.49 -19.57
C VAL A 131 7.12 -12.54 -19.49
N ASP A 132 6.32 -12.49 -20.57
CA ASP A 132 5.11 -11.68 -20.60
C ASP A 132 4.13 -12.11 -19.49
N ALA A 133 3.73 -11.18 -18.65
CA ALA A 133 2.80 -11.42 -17.55
C ALA A 133 1.44 -11.96 -18.03
N ALA A 134 0.96 -11.51 -19.20
CA ALA A 134 -0.26 -12.02 -19.82
C ALA A 134 -0.21 -13.53 -20.11
N SER A 135 0.98 -14.12 -20.24
CA SER A 135 1.14 -15.56 -20.49
C SER A 135 1.10 -16.42 -19.21
N VAL A 136 1.31 -15.82 -18.02
CA VAL A 136 1.53 -16.55 -16.77
C VAL A 136 0.65 -16.09 -15.61
N ILE A 137 -0.01 -14.93 -15.70
CA ILE A 137 -0.95 -14.40 -14.69
C ILE A 137 -2.36 -14.49 -15.27
N ARG A 138 -3.25 -15.17 -14.57
CA ARG A 138 -4.62 -15.46 -15.01
C ARG A 138 -5.66 -14.73 -14.19
N PHE A 139 -6.63 -14.15 -14.90
CA PHE A 139 -7.84 -13.56 -14.34
C PHE A 139 -9.06 -14.28 -14.89
N ASP A 140 -10.12 -14.35 -14.10
CA ASP A 140 -11.43 -14.75 -14.57
C ASP A 140 -12.11 -13.61 -15.38
N LYS A 141 -13.28 -13.87 -15.97
CA LYS A 141 -14.03 -12.86 -16.73
C LYS A 141 -14.50 -11.68 -15.89
N ALA A 142 -14.68 -11.88 -14.58
CA ALA A 142 -15.08 -10.83 -13.66
C ALA A 142 -13.88 -9.94 -13.23
N GLY A 143 -12.65 -10.36 -13.55
CA GLY A 143 -11.42 -9.64 -13.20
C GLY A 143 -10.80 -10.08 -11.87
N ASN A 144 -11.24 -11.20 -11.31
CA ASN A 144 -10.62 -11.77 -10.12
C ASN A 144 -9.39 -12.60 -10.51
N LEU A 145 -8.36 -12.55 -9.67
CA LEU A 145 -7.14 -13.34 -9.87
C LEU A 145 -7.40 -14.85 -9.66
N GLU A 146 -7.10 -15.65 -10.66
CA GLU A 146 -7.05 -17.12 -10.55
C GLU A 146 -5.71 -17.57 -9.95
N ALA A 147 -5.61 -17.46 -8.63
CA ALA A 147 -4.34 -17.59 -7.90
C ALA A 147 -3.63 -18.94 -8.06
N GLU A 148 -4.38 -20.05 -8.09
CA GLU A 148 -3.81 -21.39 -8.23
C GLU A 148 -3.28 -21.65 -9.65
N GLU A 149 -4.06 -21.27 -10.69
CA GLU A 149 -3.61 -21.41 -12.07
C GLU A 149 -2.43 -20.49 -12.37
N THR A 150 -2.46 -19.25 -11.87
CA THR A 150 -1.33 -18.31 -11.94
C THR A 150 -0.07 -18.92 -11.32
N ASN A 151 -0.16 -19.47 -10.12
CA ASN A 151 0.97 -20.09 -9.43
C ASN A 151 1.55 -21.26 -10.23
N LYS A 152 0.70 -22.10 -10.79
CA LYS A 152 1.10 -23.25 -11.64
C LYS A 152 1.81 -22.80 -12.92
N LEU A 153 1.27 -21.80 -13.62
CA LEU A 153 1.85 -21.26 -14.85
C LEU A 153 3.20 -20.59 -14.58
N LEU A 154 3.30 -19.74 -13.54
CA LEU A 154 4.54 -19.10 -13.12
C LEU A 154 5.59 -20.14 -12.75
N SER A 155 5.27 -21.09 -11.88
CA SER A 155 6.20 -22.14 -11.46
C SER A 155 6.72 -22.95 -12.65
N LYS A 156 5.84 -23.37 -13.57
CA LYS A 156 6.21 -24.10 -14.78
C LYS A 156 7.10 -23.29 -15.73
N LYS A 157 6.81 -22.00 -15.88
CA LYS A 157 7.59 -21.12 -16.77
C LYS A 157 8.94 -20.80 -16.18
N LEU A 158 8.98 -20.38 -14.92
CA LEU A 158 10.20 -19.92 -14.26
C LEU A 158 11.15 -21.05 -13.86
N SER A 159 10.67 -22.29 -13.73
CA SER A 159 11.55 -23.46 -13.53
C SER A 159 12.52 -23.70 -14.70
N LYS A 160 12.22 -23.15 -15.88
CA LYS A 160 13.06 -23.27 -17.08
C LYS A 160 14.03 -22.10 -17.28
N SER A 161 13.90 -21.04 -16.48
CA SER A 161 14.70 -19.81 -16.59
C SER A 161 15.54 -19.62 -15.33
N GLN A 162 16.85 -19.46 -15.51
CA GLN A 162 17.72 -19.12 -14.37
C GLN A 162 17.51 -17.69 -13.90
N HIS A 163 17.25 -16.78 -14.84
CA HIS A 163 17.01 -15.37 -14.62
C HIS A 163 15.86 -14.91 -15.51
N ALA A 164 14.88 -14.18 -14.98
CA ALA A 164 13.77 -13.69 -15.77
C ALA A 164 13.28 -12.30 -15.32
N VAL A 165 12.76 -11.55 -16.29
CA VAL A 165 12.01 -10.30 -16.07
C VAL A 165 10.56 -10.57 -16.38
N ILE A 166 9.68 -10.29 -15.42
CA ILE A 166 8.22 -10.44 -15.51
C ILE A 166 7.62 -9.04 -15.30
N PRO A 167 7.05 -8.38 -16.32
CA PRO A 167 6.40 -7.09 -16.12
C PRO A 167 5.33 -7.15 -15.05
N GLY A 168 5.30 -6.14 -14.18
CA GLY A 168 4.30 -6.05 -13.12
C GLY A 168 2.92 -5.64 -13.61
N PHE A 169 1.93 -5.55 -12.68
CA PHE A 169 0.66 -4.87 -12.83
C PHE A 169 -0.45 -5.59 -13.60
N TYR A 170 -0.17 -6.48 -14.54
CA TYR A 170 -1.19 -7.07 -15.42
C TYR A 170 -1.07 -8.58 -15.59
N GLY A 171 -2.10 -9.16 -16.16
CA GLY A 171 -2.19 -10.53 -16.66
C GLY A 171 -3.26 -10.61 -17.74
N ALA A 172 -3.82 -11.78 -18.00
CA ALA A 172 -4.88 -11.95 -18.98
C ALA A 172 -5.91 -13.00 -18.57
N CYS A 173 -7.13 -12.86 -19.08
CA CYS A 173 -8.12 -13.92 -19.09
C CYS A 173 -7.72 -15.06 -20.05
N ALA A 174 -8.44 -16.19 -19.98
CA ALA A 174 -8.18 -17.35 -20.85
C ALA A 174 -8.36 -17.05 -22.36
N ASP A 175 -9.21 -16.07 -22.69
CA ASP A 175 -9.45 -15.60 -24.07
C ASP A 175 -8.39 -14.60 -24.57
N GLY A 176 -7.40 -14.27 -23.75
CA GLY A 176 -6.34 -13.30 -24.08
C GLY A 176 -6.67 -11.85 -23.72
N THR A 177 -7.87 -11.55 -23.21
CA THR A 177 -8.22 -10.19 -22.76
C THR A 177 -7.34 -9.78 -21.60
N VAL A 178 -6.59 -8.67 -21.76
CA VAL A 178 -5.71 -8.16 -20.71
C VAL A 178 -6.50 -7.58 -19.56
N LYS A 179 -6.08 -7.91 -18.33
CA LYS A 179 -6.61 -7.38 -17.09
C LYS A 179 -5.46 -6.82 -16.24
N THR A 180 -5.77 -5.77 -15.46
CA THR A 180 -4.83 -5.16 -14.53
C THR A 180 -5.31 -5.34 -13.10
N PHE A 181 -4.37 -5.37 -12.15
CA PHE A 181 -4.71 -5.27 -10.73
C PHE A 181 -5.21 -3.85 -10.42
N SER A 182 -6.10 -3.73 -9.44
CA SER A 182 -6.73 -2.45 -9.10
C SER A 182 -5.76 -1.46 -8.48
N ARG A 183 -4.89 -1.91 -7.56
CA ARG A 183 -3.87 -1.11 -6.86
C ARG A 183 -2.64 -1.96 -6.55
N GLY A 184 -1.48 -1.31 -6.47
CA GLY A 184 -0.23 -1.99 -6.11
C GLY A 184 0.12 -3.18 -7.01
N GLY A 185 -0.31 -3.18 -8.28
CA GLY A 185 -0.30 -4.37 -9.13
C GLY A 185 1.08 -4.95 -9.37
N SER A 186 2.12 -4.11 -9.46
CA SER A 186 3.49 -4.62 -9.58
C SER A 186 3.96 -5.27 -8.28
N ASP A 187 3.49 -4.79 -7.11
CA ASP A 187 3.78 -5.41 -5.81
C ASP A 187 3.11 -6.78 -5.71
N VAL A 188 1.85 -6.88 -6.16
CA VAL A 188 1.12 -8.16 -6.23
C VAL A 188 1.83 -9.13 -7.17
N THR A 189 2.25 -8.67 -8.36
CA THR A 189 3.02 -9.51 -9.30
C THR A 189 4.30 -10.02 -8.66
N GLY A 190 5.09 -9.17 -7.97
CA GLY A 190 6.30 -9.58 -7.26
C GLY A 190 6.03 -10.64 -6.20
N SER A 191 4.95 -10.50 -5.47
CA SER A 191 4.48 -11.44 -4.46
C SER A 191 4.08 -12.80 -5.06
N LEU A 192 3.35 -12.79 -6.18
CA LEU A 192 2.97 -14.01 -6.91
C LEU A 192 4.20 -14.74 -7.47
N VAL A 193 5.15 -14.00 -8.05
CA VAL A 193 6.42 -14.56 -8.51
C VAL A 193 7.21 -15.17 -7.36
N ALA A 194 7.31 -14.45 -6.23
CA ALA A 194 8.02 -14.95 -5.04
C ALA A 194 7.42 -16.24 -4.50
N LYS A 195 6.09 -16.34 -4.42
CA LYS A 195 5.39 -17.55 -4.07
C LYS A 195 5.69 -18.69 -5.05
N ALA A 196 5.56 -18.44 -6.36
CA ALA A 196 5.67 -19.46 -7.40
C ALA A 196 7.05 -20.14 -7.48
N ILE A 197 8.12 -19.41 -7.11
CA ILE A 197 9.50 -19.93 -7.12
C ILE A 197 9.99 -20.37 -5.73
N HIS A 198 9.15 -20.27 -4.71
CA HIS A 198 9.52 -20.45 -3.29
C HIS A 198 10.76 -19.60 -2.95
N ALA A 199 10.61 -18.27 -3.11
CA ALA A 199 11.69 -17.33 -2.85
C ALA A 199 12.09 -17.32 -1.38
N ASP A 200 13.37 -17.16 -1.10
CA ASP A 200 13.86 -16.97 0.28
C ASP A 200 13.54 -15.58 0.81
N ILE A 201 13.41 -14.58 -0.09
CA ILE A 201 13.03 -13.21 0.24
C ILE A 201 12.44 -12.49 -0.98
N TYR A 202 11.47 -11.62 -0.75
CA TYR A 202 10.93 -10.70 -1.71
C TYR A 202 11.42 -9.29 -1.40
N GLU A 203 12.31 -8.74 -2.23
CA GLU A 203 12.83 -7.37 -2.12
C GLU A 203 11.92 -6.41 -2.90
N ASN A 204 11.35 -5.42 -2.22
CA ASN A 204 10.60 -4.33 -2.83
C ASN A 204 11.45 -3.05 -2.81
N TRP A 205 11.99 -2.68 -3.96
CA TRP A 205 12.84 -1.52 -4.13
C TRP A 205 12.03 -0.30 -4.56
N THR A 206 12.16 0.76 -3.78
CA THR A 206 11.42 2.01 -3.90
C THR A 206 12.35 3.21 -3.66
N ASP A 207 11.81 4.39 -3.45
CA ASP A 207 12.55 5.64 -3.17
C ASP A 207 12.67 5.98 -1.67
N VAL A 208 12.22 5.06 -0.79
CA VAL A 208 12.34 5.21 0.66
C VAL A 208 13.08 4.03 1.30
N SER A 209 13.81 4.27 2.38
CA SER A 209 14.63 3.27 3.08
C SER A 209 13.81 2.39 4.06
N GLY A 210 12.59 2.04 3.71
CA GLY A 210 11.69 1.25 4.54
C GLY A 210 10.69 2.10 5.32
N PHE A 211 10.18 1.55 6.41
CA PHE A 211 9.24 2.24 7.30
C PHE A 211 9.98 3.02 8.39
N LEU A 212 9.44 4.16 8.74
CA LEU A 212 9.89 4.99 9.85
C LEU A 212 8.94 4.85 11.03
N VAL A 213 9.43 5.06 12.24
CA VAL A 213 8.63 4.96 13.48
C VAL A 213 7.44 5.91 13.46
N THR A 214 7.57 7.05 12.77
CA THR A 214 6.47 8.00 12.56
C THR A 214 6.68 8.78 11.26
N ASP A 215 5.70 9.62 10.91
CA ASP A 215 5.73 10.45 9.71
C ASP A 215 6.87 11.49 9.76
N PRO A 216 7.80 11.51 8.77
CA PRO A 216 8.91 12.47 8.72
C PRO A 216 8.46 13.92 8.52
N ARG A 217 7.21 14.15 8.11
CA ARG A 217 6.62 15.50 8.04
C ARG A 217 6.26 16.05 9.43
N ILE A 218 6.05 15.15 10.42
CA ILE A 218 5.72 15.51 11.80
C ILE A 218 6.96 15.55 12.68
N VAL A 219 7.80 14.54 12.60
CA VAL A 219 9.06 14.42 13.35
C VAL A 219 10.22 14.45 12.37
N HIS A 220 11.18 15.35 12.59
CA HIS A 220 12.36 15.42 11.73
C HIS A 220 13.28 14.21 11.96
N ASN A 221 13.67 13.51 10.88
CA ASN A 221 14.53 12.32 10.89
C ASN A 221 14.09 11.27 11.93
N PRO A 222 12.87 10.72 11.82
CA PRO A 222 12.45 9.69 12.75
C PRO A 222 13.26 8.40 12.55
N GLU A 223 13.38 7.63 13.61
CA GLU A 223 14.11 6.36 13.61
C GLU A 223 13.51 5.36 12.59
N PRO A 224 14.35 4.61 11.86
CA PRO A 224 13.87 3.58 10.95
C PRO A 224 13.42 2.33 11.71
N ILE A 225 12.42 1.65 11.16
CA ILE A 225 11.95 0.34 11.64
C ILE A 225 12.76 -0.74 10.95
N GLU A 226 13.61 -1.48 11.70
CA GLU A 226 14.42 -2.55 11.12
C GLU A 226 13.58 -3.79 10.74
N ALA A 227 12.62 -4.15 11.59
CA ALA A 227 11.75 -5.30 11.35
C ALA A 227 10.36 -5.07 11.93
N ILE A 228 9.35 -5.43 11.14
CA ILE A 228 7.93 -5.30 11.48
C ILE A 228 7.21 -6.60 11.16
N THR A 229 6.24 -6.98 11.99
CA THR A 229 5.36 -8.11 11.67
C THR A 229 4.22 -7.69 10.74
N TYR A 230 3.64 -8.63 9.99
CA TYR A 230 2.48 -8.34 9.14
C TYR A 230 1.31 -7.75 9.92
N ARG A 231 1.14 -8.14 11.19
CA ARG A 231 0.08 -7.59 12.05
C ARG A 231 0.35 -6.12 12.38
N GLU A 232 1.57 -5.79 12.81
CA GLU A 232 1.97 -4.41 13.10
C GLU A 232 1.88 -3.52 11.85
N LEU A 233 2.34 -4.05 10.71
CA LEU A 233 2.26 -3.35 9.43
C LEU A 233 0.81 -3.00 9.07
N ARG A 234 -0.11 -3.95 9.26
CA ARG A 234 -1.52 -3.75 8.96
C ARG A 234 -2.13 -2.63 9.80
N GLU A 235 -1.85 -2.59 11.09
CA GLU A 235 -2.29 -1.54 11.99
C GLU A 235 -1.77 -0.15 11.56
N LEU A 236 -0.46 -0.07 11.25
CA LEU A 236 0.15 1.19 10.81
C LEU A 236 -0.36 1.63 9.43
N SER A 237 -0.51 0.70 8.49
CA SER A 237 -0.98 1.01 7.13
C SER A 237 -2.43 1.49 7.13
N TYR A 238 -3.28 0.89 7.93
CA TYR A 238 -4.68 1.32 8.09
C TYR A 238 -4.75 2.78 8.56
N MET A 239 -3.87 3.17 9.47
CA MET A 239 -3.78 4.53 10.00
C MET A 239 -2.90 5.47 9.13
N GLY A 240 -2.56 5.07 7.90
CA GLY A 240 -1.96 5.96 6.89
C GLY A 240 -0.46 5.83 6.66
N ALA A 241 0.25 4.95 7.35
CA ALA A 241 1.65 4.66 7.06
C ALA A 241 1.78 3.70 5.87
N THR A 242 1.50 4.18 4.66
CA THR A 242 1.42 3.37 3.44
C THR A 242 2.75 3.40 2.68
N VAL A 243 3.50 2.30 2.69
CA VAL A 243 4.66 2.05 1.81
C VAL A 243 4.38 0.88 0.87
N LEU A 244 3.56 -0.08 1.29
CA LEU A 244 3.21 -1.27 0.54
C LEU A 244 1.70 -1.52 0.61
N HIS A 245 1.10 -1.89 -0.53
CA HIS A 245 -0.34 -2.20 -0.58
C HIS A 245 -0.64 -3.55 0.08
N GLU A 246 -1.73 -3.64 0.84
CA GLU A 246 -2.08 -4.84 1.62
C GLU A 246 -2.27 -6.09 0.74
N ASP A 247 -2.89 -5.94 -0.44
CA ASP A 247 -3.12 -7.04 -1.38
C ASP A 247 -1.81 -7.68 -1.87
N ALA A 248 -0.72 -6.92 -1.90
CA ALA A 248 0.60 -7.41 -2.29
C ALA A 248 1.22 -8.34 -1.25
N ILE A 249 0.78 -8.27 -0.01
CA ILE A 249 1.34 -9.03 1.10
C ILE A 249 0.78 -10.45 1.14
N PHE A 250 -0.48 -10.62 0.77
CA PHE A 250 -1.22 -11.86 1.00
C PHE A 250 -0.56 -13.13 0.40
N PRO A 251 -0.07 -13.14 -0.86
CA PRO A 251 0.53 -14.34 -1.45
C PRO A 251 1.79 -14.82 -0.71
N VAL A 252 2.68 -13.90 -0.32
CA VAL A 252 3.96 -14.21 0.36
C VAL A 252 3.78 -14.48 1.84
N ARG A 253 2.83 -13.82 2.50
CA ARG A 253 2.52 -14.03 3.91
C ARG A 253 2.11 -15.48 4.18
N LYS A 254 1.22 -16.03 3.36
CA LYS A 254 0.74 -17.41 3.50
C LYS A 254 1.86 -18.44 3.39
N GLU A 255 2.90 -18.14 2.62
CA GLU A 255 4.08 -18.98 2.41
C GLU A 255 5.21 -18.68 3.42
N GLY A 256 5.05 -17.68 4.29
CA GLY A 256 6.08 -17.27 5.25
C GLY A 256 7.30 -16.61 4.62
N ILE A 257 7.19 -16.13 3.37
CA ILE A 257 8.28 -15.47 2.66
C ILE A 257 8.43 -14.03 3.19
N PRO A 258 9.59 -13.63 3.72
CA PRO A 258 9.79 -12.26 4.19
C PRO A 258 9.84 -11.27 3.03
N ILE A 259 9.35 -10.03 3.29
CA ILE A 259 9.48 -8.90 2.37
C ILE A 259 10.51 -7.94 2.93
N ASN A 260 11.42 -7.42 2.09
CA ASN A 260 12.35 -6.36 2.46
C ASN A 260 12.10 -5.11 1.63
N ILE A 261 11.71 -4.03 2.28
CA ILE A 261 11.55 -2.71 1.62
C ILE A 261 12.93 -2.05 1.58
N ARG A 262 13.40 -1.72 0.39
CA ARG A 262 14.75 -1.19 0.15
C ARG A 262 14.70 0.10 -0.68
N ASN A 263 15.72 0.95 -0.49
CA ASN A 263 15.84 2.22 -1.22
C ASN A 263 16.81 2.09 -2.40
N THR A 264 16.32 2.39 -3.61
CA THR A 264 17.15 2.38 -4.83
C THR A 264 18.24 3.47 -4.79
N ASN A 265 17.96 4.61 -4.13
CA ASN A 265 18.89 5.73 -4.04
C ASN A 265 19.88 5.61 -2.88
N SER A 266 19.66 4.67 -1.95
CA SER A 266 20.52 4.34 -0.82
C SER A 266 20.57 2.82 -0.63
N PRO A 267 21.19 2.09 -1.57
CA PRO A 267 21.15 0.62 -1.59
C PRO A 267 21.93 -0.02 -0.42
N GLU A 268 22.77 0.71 0.27
CA GLU A 268 23.45 0.32 1.50
C GLU A 268 22.52 0.24 2.71
N ASP A 269 21.41 0.98 2.71
CA ASP A 269 20.43 0.94 3.78
C ASP A 269 19.80 -0.46 3.84
N LYS A 270 19.70 -1.02 5.06
CA LYS A 270 19.09 -2.34 5.27
C LYS A 270 17.60 -2.37 4.98
N GLY A 271 16.95 -1.21 5.03
CA GLY A 271 15.51 -1.07 4.88
C GLY A 271 14.72 -1.73 6.02
N THR A 272 13.45 -2.03 5.78
CA THR A 272 12.57 -2.69 6.74
C THR A 272 12.24 -4.10 6.31
N LEU A 273 12.46 -5.09 7.19
CA LEU A 273 12.08 -6.47 6.99
C LEU A 273 10.68 -6.74 7.54
N ILE A 274 9.76 -7.20 6.69
CA ILE A 274 8.39 -7.57 7.05
C ILE A 274 8.33 -9.10 7.17
N VAL A 275 7.88 -9.60 8.32
CA VAL A 275 7.88 -11.04 8.65
C VAL A 275 6.55 -11.48 9.31
N GLU A 276 6.23 -12.76 9.28
CA GLU A 276 5.06 -13.29 10.01
C GLU A 276 5.27 -13.21 11.52
N SER A 277 6.47 -13.58 11.98
CA SER A 277 6.85 -13.50 13.39
C SER A 277 8.35 -13.30 13.52
N THR A 278 8.78 -12.76 14.66
CA THR A 278 10.21 -12.58 14.95
C THR A 278 10.46 -12.76 16.44
N CYS A 279 11.52 -13.50 16.76
CA CYS A 279 12.04 -13.61 18.13
C CYS A 279 12.94 -12.43 18.53
N LYS A 280 13.32 -11.56 17.59
CA LYS A 280 14.11 -10.37 17.90
C LYS A 280 13.30 -9.41 18.77
N LYS A 281 13.84 -9.03 19.90
CA LYS A 281 13.26 -7.95 20.69
C LYS A 281 13.26 -6.67 19.87
N PRO A 282 12.17 -5.90 19.87
CA PRO A 282 12.14 -4.61 19.20
C PRO A 282 13.12 -3.64 19.89
N LYS A 283 13.65 -2.68 19.13
CA LYS A 283 14.55 -1.63 19.64
C LYS A 283 13.86 -0.75 20.68
N PHE A 284 12.58 -0.49 20.48
CA PHE A 284 11.73 0.29 21.36
C PHE A 284 10.51 -0.53 21.79
N THR A 285 9.81 -0.11 22.84
CA THR A 285 8.56 -0.73 23.27
C THR A 285 7.49 -0.66 22.19
N ILE A 286 7.46 0.45 21.45
CA ILE A 286 6.60 0.64 20.27
C ILE A 286 7.37 0.33 18.98
N THR A 287 6.65 -0.08 17.96
CA THR A 287 7.18 -0.28 16.59
C THR A 287 6.94 0.95 15.73
N GLY A 288 5.76 1.57 15.85
CA GLY A 288 5.45 2.77 15.08
C GLY A 288 4.25 3.54 15.63
N ILE A 289 4.14 4.79 15.15
CA ILE A 289 3.06 5.71 15.43
C ILE A 289 2.52 6.19 14.08
N ALA A 290 1.25 5.97 13.83
CA ALA A 290 0.56 6.46 12.64
C ALA A 290 -0.76 7.12 13.04
N GLY A 291 -1.31 7.96 12.18
CA GLY A 291 -2.59 8.55 12.48
C GLY A 291 -3.15 9.35 11.29
N LYS A 292 -4.42 9.62 11.37
CA LYS A 292 -5.17 10.40 10.37
C LYS A 292 -6.05 11.42 11.06
N LYS A 293 -6.30 12.52 10.37
CA LYS A 293 -7.31 13.54 10.68
C LYS A 293 -8.60 13.27 9.91
N GLY A 294 -9.65 13.99 10.22
CA GLY A 294 -10.91 13.97 9.47
C GLY A 294 -11.89 12.90 9.96
N PHE A 295 -11.96 12.72 11.27
CA PHE A 295 -12.98 11.88 11.90
C PHE A 295 -13.99 12.73 12.66
N CYS A 296 -15.17 12.17 12.84
CA CYS A 296 -16.17 12.65 13.78
C CYS A 296 -16.66 11.52 14.67
N SER A 297 -17.23 11.87 15.80
CA SER A 297 -17.84 10.94 16.74
C SER A 297 -19.32 11.23 16.90
N ILE A 298 -20.11 10.18 16.99
CA ILE A 298 -21.53 10.21 17.31
C ILE A 298 -21.72 9.49 18.64
N ASN A 299 -21.92 10.26 19.70
CA ASN A 299 -22.19 9.75 21.05
C ASN A 299 -23.69 9.57 21.25
N ILE A 300 -24.11 8.37 21.61
CA ILE A 300 -25.51 7.96 21.79
C ILE A 300 -25.67 7.58 23.26
N GLU A 301 -26.52 8.33 23.97
CA GLU A 301 -26.83 8.08 25.36
C GLU A 301 -28.25 7.49 25.48
N LYS A 302 -28.38 6.42 26.23
CA LYS A 302 -29.65 5.79 26.54
C LYS A 302 -29.62 5.13 27.91
N SER A 303 -30.51 5.56 28.78
CA SER A 303 -30.69 4.95 30.11
C SER A 303 -30.99 3.47 29.98
N MET A 304 -30.32 2.63 30.75
CA MET A 304 -30.43 1.16 30.72
C MET A 304 -30.01 0.51 29.40
N MET A 305 -29.15 1.16 28.62
CA MET A 305 -28.65 0.66 27.33
C MET A 305 -28.05 -0.74 27.45
N ASN A 306 -27.28 -1.00 28.51
CA ASN A 306 -26.64 -2.29 28.77
C ASN A 306 -27.63 -3.46 28.97
N SER A 307 -28.88 -3.18 29.30
CA SER A 307 -29.96 -4.18 29.44
C SER A 307 -30.71 -4.45 28.13
N GLU A 308 -30.53 -3.62 27.12
CA GLU A 308 -31.19 -3.75 25.83
C GLU A 308 -30.39 -4.67 24.88
N ILE A 309 -30.85 -5.94 24.78
CA ILE A 309 -30.24 -6.91 23.87
C ILE A 309 -30.33 -6.42 22.43
N GLY A 310 -29.18 -6.37 21.76
CA GLY A 310 -29.07 -5.98 20.35
C GLY A 310 -29.03 -4.47 20.10
N PHE A 311 -28.86 -3.64 21.14
CA PHE A 311 -28.70 -2.19 20.99
C PHE A 311 -27.61 -1.83 19.99
N GLY A 312 -26.36 -2.31 20.21
CA GLY A 312 -25.23 -2.03 19.33
C GLY A 312 -25.48 -2.49 17.90
N ARG A 313 -26.13 -3.65 17.70
CA ARG A 313 -26.51 -4.09 16.34
C ARG A 313 -27.45 -3.11 15.64
N LYS A 314 -28.46 -2.60 16.37
CA LYS A 314 -29.42 -1.62 15.81
C LYS A 314 -28.74 -0.30 15.45
N VAL A 315 -27.80 0.17 16.31
CA VAL A 315 -27.02 1.37 16.01
C VAL A 315 -26.17 1.16 14.77
N LEU A 316 -25.36 0.11 14.71
CA LEU A 316 -24.48 -0.17 13.58
C LEU A 316 -25.26 -0.44 12.28
N GLN A 317 -26.47 -0.99 12.35
CA GLN A 317 -27.36 -1.15 11.20
C GLN A 317 -27.69 0.19 10.54
N VAL A 318 -27.85 1.29 11.31
CA VAL A 318 -28.09 2.61 10.74
C VAL A 318 -26.94 3.06 9.84
N PHE A 319 -25.70 2.83 10.27
CA PHE A 319 -24.51 3.16 9.47
C PHE A 319 -24.38 2.25 8.25
N GLU A 320 -24.66 0.95 8.41
CA GLU A 320 -24.68 -0.02 7.30
C GLU A 320 -25.69 0.38 6.23
N ASP A 321 -26.93 0.73 6.62
CA ASP A 321 -28.02 1.15 5.73
C ASP A 321 -27.65 2.42 4.93
N GLN A 322 -26.76 3.25 5.45
CA GLN A 322 -26.23 4.44 4.79
C GLN A 322 -24.89 4.20 4.08
N GLY A 323 -24.34 2.97 4.13
CA GLY A 323 -23.07 2.63 3.52
C GLY A 323 -21.89 3.39 4.16
N ILE A 324 -21.94 3.63 5.47
CA ILE A 324 -20.87 4.27 6.25
C ILE A 324 -20.14 3.19 7.05
N SER A 325 -18.81 3.13 6.87
CA SER A 325 -17.94 2.27 7.68
C SER A 325 -17.60 2.93 9.01
N PHE A 326 -17.65 2.17 10.11
CA PHE A 326 -17.17 2.66 11.40
C PHE A 326 -15.68 2.30 11.60
N GLU A 327 -14.98 3.15 12.36
CA GLU A 327 -13.59 2.94 12.73
C GLU A 327 -13.47 2.31 14.13
N HIS A 328 -14.09 2.93 15.11
CA HIS A 328 -14.09 2.49 16.51
C HIS A 328 -15.46 2.68 17.15
N VAL A 329 -15.77 1.82 18.12
CA VAL A 329 -17.05 1.85 18.83
C VAL A 329 -16.86 1.62 20.32
N PRO A 330 -16.26 2.58 21.04
CA PRO A 330 -16.20 2.51 22.50
C PRO A 330 -17.60 2.60 23.09
N SER A 331 -17.89 1.75 24.08
CA SER A 331 -19.19 1.71 24.73
C SER A 331 -19.06 1.64 26.26
N GLY A 332 -19.92 2.39 26.94
CA GLY A 332 -20.09 2.39 28.38
C GLY A 332 -21.33 1.60 28.83
N ILE A 333 -21.86 1.93 30.00
CA ILE A 333 -23.09 1.32 30.54
C ILE A 333 -24.32 1.88 29.82
N ASP A 334 -24.40 3.20 29.70
CA ASP A 334 -25.52 3.95 29.14
C ASP A 334 -25.10 4.78 27.91
N THR A 335 -23.90 4.57 27.38
CA THR A 335 -23.35 5.32 26.25
C THR A 335 -22.70 4.40 25.21
N MET A 336 -22.83 4.75 23.95
CA MET A 336 -22.14 4.14 22.82
C MET A 336 -21.70 5.23 21.85
N THR A 337 -20.42 5.30 21.56
CA THR A 337 -19.88 6.28 20.60
C THR A 337 -19.42 5.56 19.34
N VAL A 338 -19.81 6.07 18.18
CA VAL A 338 -19.35 5.56 16.87
C VAL A 338 -18.43 6.59 16.25
N TYR A 339 -17.20 6.18 15.92
CA TYR A 339 -16.23 7.00 15.18
C TYR A 339 -16.28 6.62 13.71
N VAL A 340 -16.42 7.63 12.85
CA VAL A 340 -16.49 7.47 11.38
C VAL A 340 -15.67 8.54 10.67
N HIS A 341 -15.40 8.34 9.39
CA HIS A 341 -14.84 9.40 8.56
C HIS A 341 -15.83 10.55 8.41
N GLN A 342 -15.37 11.77 8.69
CA GLN A 342 -16.21 12.96 8.70
C GLN A 342 -16.83 13.23 7.31
N ASP A 343 -16.04 13.13 6.26
CA ASP A 343 -16.50 13.39 4.88
C ASP A 343 -17.64 12.42 4.46
N GLU A 344 -17.56 11.14 4.87
CA GLU A 344 -18.59 10.16 4.55
C GLU A 344 -19.87 10.38 5.35
N PHE A 345 -19.73 10.96 6.52
CA PHE A 345 -20.84 11.19 7.45
C PHE A 345 -21.61 12.48 7.14
N GLU A 346 -20.93 13.59 6.84
CA GLU A 346 -21.53 14.92 6.69
C GLU A 346 -22.67 14.95 5.66
N GLU A 347 -22.52 14.26 4.53
CA GLU A 347 -23.58 14.18 3.52
C GLU A 347 -24.80 13.39 3.96
N LYS A 348 -24.68 12.55 4.99
CA LYS A 348 -25.69 11.58 5.45
C LYS A 348 -26.12 11.78 6.91
N GLU A 349 -25.63 12.84 7.54
CA GLU A 349 -25.84 13.16 8.96
C GLU A 349 -27.32 13.06 9.36
N GLN A 350 -28.20 13.75 8.64
CA GLN A 350 -29.64 13.78 8.96
C GLN A 350 -30.28 12.40 8.90
N GLN A 351 -29.90 11.57 7.89
CA GLN A 351 -30.42 10.22 7.74
C GLN A 351 -29.95 9.29 8.86
N VAL A 352 -28.67 9.42 9.26
CA VAL A 352 -28.08 8.64 10.36
C VAL A 352 -28.76 9.02 11.67
N ILE A 353 -28.84 10.30 12.01
CA ILE A 353 -29.45 10.76 13.26
C ILE A 353 -30.93 10.35 13.33
N ALA A 354 -31.70 10.53 12.25
CA ALA A 354 -33.08 10.09 12.19
C ALA A 354 -33.22 8.56 12.32
N GLY A 355 -32.29 7.81 11.73
CA GLY A 355 -32.24 6.35 11.84
C GLY A 355 -31.99 5.89 13.29
N ILE A 356 -31.03 6.51 13.97
CA ILE A 356 -30.71 6.26 15.38
C ILE A 356 -31.93 6.51 16.25
N HIS A 357 -32.58 7.70 16.13
CA HIS A 357 -33.80 8.00 16.90
C HIS A 357 -34.92 7.00 16.64
N ARG A 358 -35.11 6.57 15.40
CA ARG A 358 -36.14 5.60 15.04
C ARG A 358 -35.90 4.21 15.62
N LEU A 359 -34.66 3.70 15.57
CA LEU A 359 -34.36 2.31 15.92
C LEU A 359 -34.04 2.08 17.39
N VAL A 360 -33.42 3.05 18.06
CA VAL A 360 -32.95 2.87 19.45
C VAL A 360 -33.56 3.84 20.44
N GLN A 361 -34.24 4.92 19.96
CA GLN A 361 -34.89 5.92 20.83
C GLN A 361 -33.96 6.41 21.96
N PRO A 362 -32.82 7.04 21.62
CA PRO A 362 -31.85 7.51 22.59
C PRO A 362 -32.38 8.66 23.42
N ASP A 363 -31.87 8.83 24.65
CA ASP A 363 -32.18 9.99 25.48
C ASP A 363 -31.49 11.25 24.91
N PHE A 364 -30.26 11.06 24.39
CA PHE A 364 -29.47 12.14 23.83
C PHE A 364 -28.53 11.61 22.70
N VAL A 365 -28.28 12.44 21.69
CA VAL A 365 -27.26 12.21 20.66
C VAL A 365 -26.44 13.45 20.50
N GLU A 366 -25.13 13.33 20.68
CA GLU A 366 -24.15 14.41 20.52
C GLU A 366 -23.14 14.05 19.44
N MET A 367 -22.74 15.05 18.67
CA MET A 367 -21.70 14.89 17.66
C MET A 367 -20.53 15.80 17.94
N GLU A 368 -19.35 15.29 17.66
CA GLU A 368 -18.10 16.05 17.71
C GLU A 368 -17.33 15.82 16.42
N SER A 369 -17.01 16.90 15.71
CA SER A 369 -16.24 16.92 14.47
C SER A 369 -14.78 17.28 14.71
N ASP A 370 -13.98 17.28 13.64
CA ASP A 370 -12.56 17.69 13.67
C ASP A 370 -11.70 16.85 14.62
N LEU A 371 -11.91 15.55 14.61
CA LEU A 371 -11.15 14.61 15.38
C LEU A 371 -10.03 13.94 14.53
N ALA A 372 -8.96 13.55 15.22
CA ALA A 372 -7.88 12.75 14.68
C ALA A 372 -7.71 11.47 15.51
N LEU A 373 -7.40 10.38 14.83
CA LEU A 373 -7.09 9.10 15.48
C LEU A 373 -5.60 8.80 15.32
N ILE A 374 -4.94 8.39 16.40
CA ILE A 374 -3.52 8.04 16.48
C ILE A 374 -3.42 6.59 16.94
N ALA A 375 -2.77 5.75 16.15
CA ALA A 375 -2.41 4.39 16.53
C ALA A 375 -0.96 4.34 17.02
N VAL A 376 -0.77 3.92 18.24
CA VAL A 376 0.53 3.53 18.79
C VAL A 376 0.61 2.01 18.70
N VAL A 377 1.51 1.51 17.87
CA VAL A 377 1.58 0.09 17.51
C VAL A 377 2.91 -0.49 17.95
N GLY A 378 2.89 -1.70 18.51
CA GLY A 378 4.13 -2.40 18.79
C GLY A 378 3.96 -3.70 19.56
N ARG A 379 4.57 -4.78 19.04
CA ARG A 379 4.65 -6.08 19.75
C ARG A 379 5.40 -6.00 21.08
N GLY A 380 6.25 -4.98 21.27
CA GLY A 380 6.95 -4.73 22.53
C GLY A 380 6.03 -4.24 23.65
N MET A 381 4.82 -3.78 23.31
CA MET A 381 3.82 -3.35 24.28
C MET A 381 3.15 -4.53 24.97
N LYS A 382 3.08 -5.69 24.29
CA LYS A 382 2.43 -6.88 24.82
C LYS A 382 3.05 -7.27 26.15
N SER A 383 2.23 -7.34 27.19
CA SER A 383 2.64 -7.66 28.56
C SER A 383 3.66 -6.67 29.16
N GLN A 384 3.91 -5.53 28.52
CA GLN A 384 4.80 -4.48 29.04
C GLN A 384 4.03 -3.54 29.96
N ARG A 385 4.32 -3.63 31.26
CA ARG A 385 3.67 -2.77 32.27
C ARG A 385 4.04 -1.30 32.06
N GLY A 386 3.06 -0.42 32.26
CA GLY A 386 3.26 1.03 32.24
C GLY A 386 3.26 1.69 30.85
N THR A 387 3.09 0.94 29.75
CA THR A 387 3.08 1.51 28.39
C THR A 387 1.98 2.56 28.20
N ALA A 388 0.74 2.25 28.58
CA ALA A 388 -0.37 3.21 28.51
C ALA A 388 -0.11 4.43 29.43
N GLY A 389 0.39 4.22 30.63
CA GLY A 389 0.75 5.30 31.54
C GLY A 389 1.77 6.27 30.95
N ARG A 390 2.79 5.76 30.25
CA ARG A 390 3.80 6.59 29.55
C ARG A 390 3.16 7.42 28.43
N ILE A 391 2.30 6.82 27.64
CA ILE A 391 1.57 7.52 26.55
C ILE A 391 0.76 8.68 27.12
N PHE A 392 -0.10 8.39 28.12
CA PHE A 392 -0.99 9.42 28.65
C PHE A 392 -0.25 10.49 29.46
N SER A 393 0.85 10.13 30.14
CA SER A 393 1.73 11.12 30.76
C SER A 393 2.36 12.05 29.74
N ALA A 394 2.84 11.52 28.61
CA ALA A 394 3.39 12.34 27.52
C ALA A 394 2.36 13.32 26.95
N LEU A 395 1.13 12.84 26.70
CA LEU A 395 0.04 13.68 26.20
C LEU A 395 -0.38 14.76 27.21
N ALA A 396 -0.46 14.41 28.49
CA ALA A 396 -0.76 15.37 29.55
C ALA A 396 0.32 16.45 29.66
N HIS A 397 1.61 16.10 29.66
CA HIS A 397 2.71 17.07 29.66
C HIS A 397 2.72 17.96 28.40
N ALA A 398 2.27 17.41 27.27
CA ALA A 398 2.10 18.18 26.05
C ALA A 398 0.81 19.01 26.04
N ASN A 399 0.02 19.04 27.12
CA ASN A 399 -1.27 19.71 27.17
C ASN A 399 -2.19 19.32 25.99
N VAL A 400 -2.35 18.02 25.77
CA VAL A 400 -3.25 17.41 24.77
C VAL A 400 -4.40 16.75 25.50
N ASN A 401 -5.63 17.12 25.15
CA ASN A 401 -6.82 16.46 25.66
C ASN A 401 -7.12 15.18 24.90
N VAL A 402 -7.32 14.07 25.59
CA VAL A 402 -7.66 12.77 25.02
C VAL A 402 -9.18 12.62 24.97
N LYS A 403 -9.72 12.43 23.76
CA LYS A 403 -11.16 12.27 23.49
C LYS A 403 -11.58 10.80 23.50
N MET A 404 -10.70 9.89 23.08
CA MET A 404 -10.97 8.47 23.00
C MET A 404 -9.72 7.66 23.32
N ILE A 405 -9.94 6.50 23.94
CA ILE A 405 -8.92 5.46 24.14
C ILE A 405 -9.54 4.12 23.78
N ASP A 406 -8.89 3.39 22.90
CA ASP A 406 -9.24 2.02 22.55
C ASP A 406 -8.00 1.13 22.57
N GLN A 407 -8.08 -0.01 23.26
CA GLN A 407 -7.03 -1.02 23.30
C GLN A 407 -7.66 -2.40 23.30
N GLY A 408 -7.53 -3.12 22.21
CA GLY A 408 -8.02 -4.48 22.09
C GLY A 408 -7.20 -5.50 22.93
N SER A 409 -7.75 -6.67 23.12
CA SER A 409 -7.13 -7.77 23.88
C SER A 409 -5.83 -8.31 23.29
N SER A 410 -5.50 -7.93 22.06
CA SER A 410 -4.21 -8.27 21.42
C SER A 410 -3.02 -7.54 22.04
N GLU A 411 -3.25 -6.41 22.73
CA GLU A 411 -2.25 -5.50 23.28
C GLU A 411 -1.23 -5.01 22.21
N LEU A 412 -1.60 -5.13 20.93
CA LEU A 412 -0.71 -4.78 19.81
C LEU A 412 -0.72 -3.29 19.50
N ASN A 413 -1.84 -2.63 19.76
CA ASN A 413 -2.05 -1.21 19.54
C ASN A 413 -2.77 -0.54 20.70
N ILE A 414 -2.62 0.77 20.79
CA ILE A 414 -3.45 1.69 21.56
C ILE A 414 -3.87 2.79 20.59
N ILE A 415 -5.18 2.95 20.40
CA ILE A 415 -5.75 4.00 19.57
C ILE A 415 -6.18 5.15 20.45
N ILE A 416 -5.85 6.36 20.04
CA ILE A 416 -6.08 7.59 20.81
C ILE A 416 -6.79 8.59 19.91
N GLY A 417 -7.95 9.05 20.33
CA GLY A 417 -8.66 10.16 19.71
C GLY A 417 -8.25 11.49 20.32
N VAL A 418 -7.94 12.47 19.48
CA VAL A 418 -7.62 13.85 19.87
C VAL A 418 -8.29 14.84 18.90
N GLU A 419 -8.31 16.12 19.24
CA GLU A 419 -8.73 17.15 18.26
C GLU A 419 -7.71 17.27 17.13
N ASN A 420 -8.17 17.56 15.91
CA ASN A 420 -7.32 17.72 14.71
C ASN A 420 -6.13 18.69 14.94
N ARG A 421 -6.36 19.76 15.72
CA ARG A 421 -5.31 20.76 16.01
C ARG A 421 -4.19 20.24 16.90
N ASP A 422 -4.44 19.22 17.72
CA ASP A 422 -3.47 18.64 18.65
C ASP A 422 -2.74 17.42 18.06
N PHE A 423 -3.10 16.98 16.86
CA PHE A 423 -2.61 15.77 16.24
C PHE A 423 -1.09 15.67 16.17
N GLU A 424 -0.42 16.63 15.52
CA GLU A 424 1.04 16.60 15.36
C GLU A 424 1.78 16.72 16.70
N LYS A 425 1.22 17.52 17.62
CA LYS A 425 1.76 17.69 18.96
C LYS A 425 1.68 16.40 19.76
N ALA A 426 0.57 15.68 19.66
CA ALA A 426 0.38 14.38 20.29
C ALA A 426 1.37 13.32 19.73
N VAL A 427 1.50 13.24 18.41
CA VAL A 427 2.45 12.32 17.75
C VAL A 427 3.88 12.59 18.20
N ARG A 428 4.33 13.86 18.25
CA ARG A 428 5.67 14.22 18.73
C ARG A 428 5.88 13.81 20.20
N ALA A 429 4.94 14.12 21.07
CA ALA A 429 5.04 13.78 22.49
C ALA A 429 5.17 12.26 22.72
N ILE A 430 4.39 11.46 21.98
CA ILE A 430 4.48 10.00 22.04
C ILE A 430 5.82 9.50 21.48
N TYR A 431 6.29 10.07 20.37
CA TYR A 431 7.58 9.71 19.81
C TYR A 431 8.71 9.99 20.81
N ASP A 432 8.75 11.17 21.40
CA ASP A 432 9.81 11.61 22.33
C ASP A 432 9.92 10.68 23.55
N ILE A 433 8.80 10.28 24.14
CA ILE A 433 8.79 9.43 25.34
C ILE A 433 9.25 7.99 25.06
N PHE A 434 9.06 7.47 23.86
CA PHE A 434 9.43 6.08 23.53
C PHE A 434 10.75 5.94 22.80
N VAL A 435 11.17 6.95 22.04
CA VAL A 435 12.33 6.88 21.17
C VAL A 435 13.50 7.71 21.70
N LEU A 436 13.25 8.93 22.16
CA LEU A 436 14.32 9.83 22.64
C LEU A 436 14.61 9.65 24.12
N THR A 437 13.60 9.33 24.92
CA THR A 437 13.80 9.14 26.37
C THR A 437 14.26 7.72 26.65
N ARG A 438 15.55 7.54 26.96
CA ARG A 438 16.10 6.28 27.45
C ARG A 438 15.71 6.13 28.93
N ILE A 439 14.66 5.38 29.23
CA ILE A 439 14.28 4.96 30.58
C ILE A 439 14.47 3.45 30.69
#